data_f50244ba33cac2d522e0caeb1dc7e321
#
_entry.id   f50244ba33cac2d522e0caeb1dc7e321
#
_cell.length_a   1.000
_cell.length_b   1.000
_cell.length_c   1.000
_cell.angle_alpha   90.00
_cell.angle_beta   90.00
_cell.angle_gamma   90.00
#
_symmetry.space_group_name_H-M   'P 1'
#
loop_
_entity.id
_entity.type
_entity.pdbx_description
1 polymer ?
#
loop_
_entity_poly.entity_id
_entity_poly.type
_entity_poly.pdbx_seq_one_letter_code
_entity_poly.pdbx_strand_id
1 'polypeptide(L)'
;MTRPSGEIFATTRWTIVLAAGGRGTPQADVALEELCRTYWYPLYVYVRRHGHSREDAEDLTQAFFARLLEKNFLEGVSNDGGKFRAFLLVAVKRFLANEWDRANRQKRGGGVAPLSLDWQDADTRYQINPADNISPDKLYDRAWAMTVLERVITRLRDENSADGKVAVYAQCERFLMMGKDAISYGQAAAALQMSDGALRVAVHRLRRRYRELLREEISQTLSDPALADEEMQALFSALR
;
A
#
# COMPACT_ATOMS: atom_id res chain seq x y z
N MET A 1 -7.54 -6.94 43.78
CA MET A 1 -7.09 -7.94 42.79
C MET A 1 -7.45 -7.41 41.42
N THR A 2 -6.55 -6.68 40.81
CA THR A 2 -6.72 -6.06 39.48
C THR A 2 -6.23 -7.05 38.44
N ARG A 3 -7.10 -7.51 37.54
CA ARG A 3 -6.72 -8.33 36.39
C ARG A 3 -5.93 -7.43 35.42
N PRO A 4 -4.77 -7.85 34.93
CA PRO A 4 -4.13 -7.17 33.82
C PRO A 4 -4.96 -7.50 32.58
N SER A 5 -5.53 -6.48 31.95
CA SER A 5 -6.05 -6.53 30.60
C SER A 5 -4.88 -6.82 29.66
N GLY A 6 -4.69 -8.09 29.34
CA GLY A 6 -3.81 -8.48 28.25
C GLY A 6 -4.44 -7.98 26.94
N GLU A 7 -4.07 -6.79 26.51
CA GLU A 7 -4.24 -6.40 25.13
C GLU A 7 -3.47 -7.40 24.29
N ILE A 8 -4.22 -8.27 23.60
CA ILE A 8 -3.67 -9.12 22.55
C ILE A 8 -3.30 -8.13 21.44
N PHE A 9 -2.04 -7.67 21.44
CA PHE A 9 -1.50 -6.87 20.33
C PHE A 9 -1.67 -7.70 19.08
N ALA A 10 -2.55 -7.24 18.18
CA ALA A 10 -2.75 -7.90 16.91
C ALA A 10 -1.41 -7.94 16.16
N THR A 11 -0.93 -9.14 15.85
CA THR A 11 0.32 -9.33 15.13
C THR A 11 0.15 -8.81 13.71
N THR A 12 0.86 -7.76 13.35
CA THR A 12 0.85 -7.18 12.00
C THR A 12 1.95 -7.78 11.13
N ARG A 13 1.85 -7.64 9.81
CA ARG A 13 2.95 -8.08 8.90
C ARG A 13 4.26 -7.39 9.26
N TRP A 14 4.21 -6.10 9.59
CA TRP A 14 5.41 -5.36 9.97
C TRP A 14 6.01 -5.85 11.29
N THR A 15 5.21 -6.15 12.29
CA THR A 15 5.70 -6.73 13.55
C THR A 15 6.31 -8.11 13.36
N ILE A 16 5.78 -8.94 12.46
CA ILE A 16 6.37 -10.24 12.11
C ILE A 16 7.78 -10.05 11.53
N VAL A 17 7.93 -9.12 10.60
CA VAL A 17 9.21 -8.80 9.96
C VAL A 17 10.22 -8.26 10.98
N LEU A 18 9.81 -7.33 11.83
CA LEU A 18 10.65 -6.78 12.90
C LEU A 18 11.10 -7.85 13.91
N ALA A 19 10.18 -8.71 14.32
CA ALA A 19 10.48 -9.78 15.29
C ALA A 19 11.47 -10.82 14.74
N ALA A 20 11.51 -11.02 13.44
CA ALA A 20 12.48 -11.90 12.80
C ALA A 20 13.90 -11.32 12.85
N GLY A 21 14.05 -10.00 12.97
CA GLY A 21 15.36 -9.34 13.19
C GLY A 21 16.41 -9.65 12.13
N GLY A 22 15.99 -9.79 10.86
CA GLY A 22 16.89 -10.19 9.76
C GLY A 22 17.15 -11.71 9.68
N ARG A 23 16.67 -12.51 10.62
CA ARG A 23 16.67 -13.97 10.51
C ARG A 23 15.54 -14.38 9.60
N GLY A 24 15.83 -14.78 8.35
CA GLY A 24 14.82 -15.26 7.41
C GLY A 24 14.02 -16.41 8.02
N THR A 25 12.76 -16.14 8.37
CA THR A 25 11.79 -17.19 8.67
C THR A 25 10.77 -17.20 7.55
N PRO A 26 10.22 -18.35 7.15
CA PRO A 26 9.22 -18.41 6.07
C PRO A 26 8.06 -17.45 6.27
N GLN A 27 7.64 -17.22 7.51
CA GLN A 27 6.57 -16.29 7.84
C GLN A 27 6.98 -14.82 7.64
N ALA A 28 8.21 -14.46 8.02
CA ALA A 28 8.72 -13.11 7.83
C ALA A 28 8.97 -12.81 6.35
N ASP A 29 9.45 -13.80 5.61
CA ASP A 29 9.69 -13.66 4.16
C ASP A 29 8.37 -13.40 3.42
N VAL A 30 7.31 -14.17 3.70
CA VAL A 30 5.97 -13.95 3.14
C VAL A 30 5.40 -12.60 3.56
N ALA A 31 5.53 -12.23 4.84
CA ALA A 31 5.03 -10.94 5.33
C ALA A 31 5.75 -9.76 4.67
N LEU A 32 7.07 -9.86 4.49
CA LEU A 32 7.88 -8.84 3.83
C LEU A 32 7.54 -8.74 2.33
N GLU A 33 7.37 -9.87 1.64
CA GLU A 33 6.97 -9.89 0.23
C GLU A 33 5.62 -9.20 0.02
N GLU A 34 4.62 -9.48 0.87
CA GLU A 34 3.31 -8.83 0.81
C GLU A 34 3.40 -7.31 1.08
N LEU A 35 4.24 -6.90 2.01
CA LEU A 35 4.53 -5.47 2.23
C LEU A 35 5.18 -4.87 0.99
N CYS A 36 6.20 -5.52 0.41
CA CYS A 36 6.89 -5.05 -0.79
C CYS A 36 5.93 -4.86 -1.97
N ARG A 37 4.98 -5.77 -2.18
CA ARG A 37 3.95 -5.66 -3.23
C ARG A 37 3.07 -4.41 -3.11
N THR A 38 2.89 -3.89 -1.90
CA THR A 38 2.13 -2.65 -1.69
C THR A 38 2.97 -1.41 -1.99
N TYR A 39 4.30 -1.50 -1.84
CA TYR A 39 5.17 -0.34 -1.86
C TYR A 39 6.04 -0.20 -3.11
N TRP A 40 6.06 -1.19 -4.01
CA TRP A 40 6.92 -1.11 -5.19
C TRP A 40 6.59 0.08 -6.09
N TYR A 41 5.30 0.31 -6.38
CA TYR A 41 4.88 1.42 -7.22
C TYR A 41 5.15 2.79 -6.58
N PRO A 42 4.81 3.05 -5.30
CA PRO A 42 5.25 4.25 -4.59
C PRO A 42 6.75 4.51 -4.66
N LEU A 43 7.59 3.49 -4.51
CA LEU A 43 9.05 3.63 -4.60
C LEU A 43 9.51 3.89 -6.03
N TYR A 44 8.92 3.24 -7.02
CA TYR A 44 9.17 3.54 -8.43
C TYR A 44 8.87 5.01 -8.75
N VAL A 45 7.71 5.53 -8.34
CA VAL A 45 7.34 6.95 -8.49
C VAL A 45 8.37 7.87 -7.83
N TYR A 46 8.83 7.49 -6.63
CA TYR A 46 9.88 8.22 -5.91
C TYR A 46 11.18 8.29 -6.72
N VAL A 47 11.66 7.16 -7.23
CA VAL A 47 12.90 7.07 -8.04
C VAL A 47 12.76 7.83 -9.35
N ARG A 48 11.64 7.70 -10.06
CA ARG A 48 11.32 8.47 -11.28
C ARG A 48 11.41 9.97 -11.03
N ARG A 49 10.89 10.43 -9.90
CA ARG A 49 10.87 11.86 -9.56
C ARG A 49 12.26 12.41 -9.22
N HIS A 50 13.22 11.56 -8.92
CA HIS A 50 14.63 11.93 -8.76
C HIS A 50 15.39 12.06 -10.09
N GLY A 51 14.70 12.01 -11.22
CA GLY A 51 15.25 12.27 -12.55
C GLY A 51 15.82 11.02 -13.25
N HIS A 52 15.55 9.83 -12.74
CA HIS A 52 15.93 8.58 -13.41
C HIS A 52 15.02 8.30 -14.59
N SER A 53 15.57 7.68 -15.66
CA SER A 53 14.78 7.17 -16.78
C SER A 53 13.79 6.10 -16.31
N ARG A 54 12.92 5.65 -17.20
CA ARG A 54 12.00 4.54 -16.91
C ARG A 54 12.79 3.29 -16.55
N GLU A 55 13.72 2.90 -17.42
CA GLU A 55 14.52 1.69 -17.27
C GLU A 55 15.37 1.74 -16.01
N ASP A 56 16.07 2.85 -15.75
CA ASP A 56 16.87 3.03 -14.54
C ASP A 56 16.01 2.96 -13.28
N ALA A 57 14.79 3.51 -13.30
CA ALA A 57 13.91 3.48 -12.14
C ALA A 57 13.35 2.07 -11.86
N GLU A 58 13.03 1.31 -12.91
CA GLU A 58 12.66 -0.11 -12.79
C GLU A 58 13.81 -0.91 -12.17
N ASP A 59 15.03 -0.77 -12.71
CA ASP A 59 16.22 -1.47 -12.24
C ASP A 59 16.58 -1.09 -10.79
N LEU A 60 16.59 0.20 -10.46
CA LEU A 60 16.91 0.67 -9.13
C LEU A 60 15.86 0.23 -8.09
N THR A 61 14.58 0.27 -8.45
CA THR A 61 13.52 -0.19 -7.55
C THR A 61 13.62 -1.69 -7.31
N GLN A 62 13.89 -2.47 -8.35
CA GLN A 62 14.10 -3.91 -8.25
C GLN A 62 15.34 -4.24 -7.42
N ALA A 63 16.47 -3.57 -7.67
CA ALA A 63 17.69 -3.76 -6.90
C ALA A 63 17.53 -3.39 -5.42
N PHE A 64 16.75 -2.33 -5.13
CA PHE A 64 16.41 -1.96 -3.77
C PHE A 64 15.63 -3.08 -3.05
N PHE A 65 14.58 -3.64 -3.68
CA PHE A 65 13.82 -4.73 -3.06
C PHE A 65 14.64 -6.02 -2.94
N ALA A 66 15.47 -6.34 -3.93
CA ALA A 66 16.38 -7.47 -3.83
C ALA A 66 17.27 -7.35 -2.58
N ARG A 67 17.83 -6.15 -2.35
CA ARG A 67 18.65 -5.87 -1.17
C ARG A 67 17.84 -5.87 0.13
N LEU A 68 16.60 -5.37 0.11
CA LEU A 68 15.71 -5.37 1.28
C LEU A 68 15.39 -6.80 1.73
N LEU A 69 15.30 -7.74 0.78
CA LEU A 69 15.02 -9.15 1.01
C LEU A 69 16.27 -9.95 1.42
N GLU A 70 17.48 -9.36 1.33
CA GLU A 70 18.70 -10.00 1.87
C GLU A 70 18.59 -10.14 3.39
N LYS A 71 19.03 -11.31 3.91
CA LYS A 71 18.81 -11.72 5.31
C LYS A 71 19.29 -10.72 6.38
N ASN A 72 20.20 -9.82 6.08
CA ASN A 72 20.82 -8.92 7.07
C ASN A 72 20.39 -7.45 6.94
N PHE A 73 19.53 -7.11 5.98
CA PHE A 73 19.16 -5.72 5.74
C PHE A 73 18.36 -5.10 6.91
N LEU A 74 17.61 -5.94 7.59
CA LEU A 74 16.77 -5.54 8.73
C LEU A 74 17.48 -5.70 10.09
N GLU A 75 18.73 -6.15 10.11
CA GLU A 75 19.53 -6.19 11.32
C GLU A 75 19.74 -4.75 11.85
N GLY A 76 19.36 -4.54 13.12
CA GLY A 76 19.48 -3.22 13.76
C GLY A 76 18.34 -2.25 13.47
N VAL A 77 17.30 -2.66 12.74
CA VAL A 77 16.04 -1.90 12.69
C VAL A 77 15.38 -2.02 14.07
N SER A 78 15.35 -0.92 14.81
CA SER A 78 14.77 -0.92 16.15
C SER A 78 13.28 -1.20 16.11
N ASN A 79 12.80 -1.93 17.12
CA ASN A 79 11.38 -2.26 17.27
C ASN A 79 10.58 -1.07 17.84
N ASP A 80 11.21 0.12 17.92
CA ASP A 80 10.66 1.32 18.57
C ASP A 80 9.52 1.97 17.79
N GLY A 81 8.69 1.14 17.22
CA GLY A 81 7.45 1.58 16.62
C GLY A 81 7.67 2.45 15.40
N GLY A 82 7.35 1.96 14.28
CA GLY A 82 7.47 2.74 13.06
C GLY A 82 6.42 2.32 12.05
N LYS A 83 6.22 3.23 11.13
CA LYS A 83 5.43 3.00 9.94
C LYS A 83 6.36 2.41 8.89
N PHE A 84 6.02 1.24 8.34
CA PHE A 84 6.82 0.60 7.28
C PHE A 84 7.09 1.57 6.11
N ARG A 85 6.12 2.42 5.79
CA ARG A 85 6.22 3.49 4.81
C ARG A 85 7.40 4.43 5.07
N ALA A 86 7.53 4.92 6.32
CA ALA A 86 8.60 5.84 6.69
C ALA A 86 9.97 5.13 6.66
N PHE A 87 10.02 3.88 7.15
CA PHE A 87 11.22 3.05 7.06
C PHE A 87 11.69 2.90 5.62
N LEU A 88 10.80 2.52 4.69
CA LEU A 88 11.15 2.34 3.27
C LEU A 88 11.67 3.63 2.64
N LEU A 89 11.05 4.77 2.93
CA LEU A 89 11.48 6.05 2.38
C LEU A 89 12.91 6.41 2.83
N VAL A 90 13.24 6.19 4.10
CA VAL A 90 14.61 6.40 4.60
C VAL A 90 15.59 5.40 3.96
N ALA A 91 15.19 4.14 3.86
CA ALA A 91 16.02 3.08 3.29
C ALA A 91 16.32 3.33 1.80
N VAL A 92 15.33 3.72 0.98
CA VAL A 92 15.56 4.00 -0.44
C VAL A 92 16.40 5.24 -0.65
N LYS A 93 16.24 6.29 0.18
CA LYS A 93 17.11 7.49 0.14
C LYS A 93 18.60 7.10 0.32
N ARG A 94 18.88 6.28 1.33
CA ARG A 94 20.24 5.78 1.58
C ARG A 94 20.74 4.87 0.46
N PHE A 95 19.87 4.02 -0.07
CA PHE A 95 20.20 3.15 -1.18
C PHE A 95 20.60 3.95 -2.42
N LEU A 96 19.79 4.93 -2.83
CA LEU A 96 20.07 5.76 -4.00
C LEU A 96 21.36 6.57 -3.84
N ALA A 97 21.65 7.12 -2.66
CA ALA A 97 22.90 7.81 -2.39
C ALA A 97 24.11 6.88 -2.56
N ASN A 98 24.01 5.63 -2.05
CA ASN A 98 25.08 4.64 -2.19
C ASN A 98 25.26 4.17 -3.64
N GLU A 99 24.17 3.98 -4.41
CA GLU A 99 24.25 3.60 -5.82
C GLU A 99 24.86 4.74 -6.68
N TRP A 100 24.52 5.99 -6.38
CA TRP A 100 25.15 7.14 -7.02
C TRP A 100 26.67 7.18 -6.76
N ASP A 101 27.11 6.97 -5.51
CA ASP A 101 28.52 6.86 -5.16
C ASP A 101 29.22 5.69 -5.84
N ARG A 102 28.50 4.56 -6.00
CA ARG A 102 29.00 3.34 -6.65
C ARG A 102 29.12 3.50 -8.16
N ALA A 103 28.11 4.11 -8.80
CA ALA A 103 28.13 4.41 -10.23
C ALA A 103 29.30 5.34 -10.60
N ASN A 104 29.63 6.27 -9.70
CA ASN A 104 30.78 7.15 -9.86
C ASN A 104 32.13 6.43 -9.65
N ARG A 105 32.15 5.24 -9.01
CA ARG A 105 33.38 4.45 -8.75
C ARG A 105 33.55 3.22 -9.62
N GLN A 106 32.47 2.60 -10.14
CA GLN A 106 32.58 1.35 -10.94
C GLN A 106 31.40 1.13 -11.88
N LYS A 107 31.74 0.71 -13.11
CA LYS A 107 30.83 -0.01 -14.02
C LYS A 107 31.10 -1.50 -13.87
N ARG A 108 30.24 -2.30 -13.25
CA ARG A 108 30.06 -3.76 -13.49
C ARG A 108 28.99 -4.37 -12.57
N GLY A 109 28.22 -5.31 -13.16
CA GLY A 109 26.99 -5.86 -12.63
C GLY A 109 27.12 -7.09 -11.73
N GLY A 110 26.00 -7.49 -11.13
CA GLY A 110 25.76 -8.76 -10.44
C GLY A 110 24.26 -8.95 -10.24
N GLY A 111 23.71 -10.06 -10.73
CA GLY A 111 22.27 -10.29 -10.78
C GLY A 111 21.73 -11.00 -9.54
N VAL A 112 20.59 -10.54 -9.06
CA VAL A 112 19.70 -11.21 -8.10
C VAL A 112 18.39 -11.51 -8.83
N ALA A 113 17.70 -12.62 -8.47
CA ALA A 113 16.45 -13.02 -9.11
C ALA A 113 15.37 -11.92 -8.93
N PRO A 114 14.71 -11.49 -10.01
CA PRO A 114 13.79 -10.38 -9.98
C PRO A 114 12.48 -10.73 -9.25
N LEU A 115 11.99 -9.80 -8.43
CA LEU A 115 10.59 -9.79 -7.99
C LEU A 115 9.68 -9.63 -9.23
N SER A 116 8.64 -10.49 -9.33
CA SER A 116 7.63 -10.33 -10.37
C SER A 116 6.76 -9.12 -10.05
N LEU A 117 7.08 -7.98 -10.66
CA LEU A 117 6.35 -6.71 -10.52
C LEU A 117 5.74 -6.34 -11.86
N ASP A 118 4.54 -5.74 -11.82
CA ASP A 118 3.84 -5.31 -13.03
C ASP A 118 4.34 -3.93 -13.49
N TRP A 119 5.43 -3.95 -14.26
CA TRP A 119 6.05 -2.74 -14.79
C TRP A 119 5.31 -2.12 -15.97
N GLN A 120 4.46 -2.89 -16.68
CA GLN A 120 3.82 -2.39 -17.90
C GLN A 120 2.86 -1.24 -17.63
N ASP A 121 2.19 -1.27 -16.49
CA ASP A 121 1.24 -0.22 -16.09
C ASP A 121 1.89 0.94 -15.31
N ALA A 122 3.08 0.71 -14.73
CA ALA A 122 3.73 1.67 -13.83
C ALA A 122 4.01 3.03 -14.48
N ASP A 123 4.59 3.02 -15.67
CA ASP A 123 4.95 4.28 -16.35
C ASP A 123 3.72 5.01 -16.90
N THR A 124 2.72 4.28 -17.38
CA THR A 124 1.43 4.85 -17.80
C THR A 124 0.76 5.55 -16.61
N ARG A 125 0.71 4.92 -15.45
CA ARG A 125 0.18 5.52 -14.21
C ARG A 125 0.99 6.73 -13.74
N TYR A 126 2.30 6.69 -13.91
CA TYR A 126 3.19 7.82 -13.59
C TYR A 126 2.93 9.02 -14.50
N GLN A 127 2.76 8.81 -15.81
CA GLN A 127 2.51 9.89 -16.80
C GLN A 127 1.14 10.56 -16.63
N ILE A 128 0.13 9.82 -16.15
CA ILE A 128 -1.23 10.37 -15.89
C ILE A 128 -1.21 11.38 -14.72
N ASN A 129 -0.16 11.40 -13.90
CA ASN A 129 -0.02 12.27 -12.73
C ASN A 129 1.19 13.23 -12.84
N PRO A 130 1.30 14.08 -13.86
CA PRO A 130 2.39 15.04 -13.98
C PRO A 130 2.17 16.19 -12.99
N ALA A 131 2.65 16.02 -11.77
CA ALA A 131 2.60 17.06 -10.76
C ALA A 131 3.97 17.76 -10.70
N ASP A 132 4.19 18.70 -11.63
CA ASP A 132 5.48 19.37 -11.82
C ASP A 132 6.02 20.11 -10.58
N ASN A 133 5.18 20.40 -9.60
CA ASN A 133 5.53 21.16 -8.39
C ASN A 133 5.44 20.35 -7.08
N ILE A 134 5.24 19.04 -7.13
CA ILE A 134 5.14 18.21 -5.92
C ILE A 134 6.50 17.56 -5.62
N SER A 135 6.95 17.63 -4.35
CA SER A 135 8.20 17.00 -3.93
C SER A 135 8.14 15.47 -4.09
N PRO A 136 9.30 14.79 -4.29
CA PRO A 136 9.36 13.34 -4.40
C PRO A 136 8.71 12.61 -3.22
N ASP A 137 8.91 13.11 -2.00
CA ASP A 137 8.33 12.55 -0.78
C ASP A 137 6.79 12.61 -0.80
N LYS A 138 6.22 13.74 -1.22
CA LYS A 138 4.75 13.88 -1.33
C LYS A 138 4.16 13.00 -2.44
N LEU A 139 4.88 12.84 -3.56
CA LEU A 139 4.45 11.92 -4.62
C LEU A 139 4.50 10.46 -4.16
N TYR A 140 5.52 10.09 -3.39
CA TYR A 140 5.60 8.78 -2.75
C TYR A 140 4.38 8.54 -1.84
N ASP A 141 4.06 9.49 -0.97
CA ASP A 141 2.91 9.38 -0.07
C ASP A 141 1.59 9.29 -0.83
N ARG A 142 1.43 10.08 -1.90
CA ARG A 142 0.23 10.04 -2.74
C ARG A 142 0.11 8.70 -3.49
N ALA A 143 1.19 8.21 -4.08
CA ALA A 143 1.22 6.91 -4.75
C ALA A 143 0.91 5.76 -3.78
N TRP A 144 1.46 5.83 -2.56
CA TRP A 144 1.13 4.89 -1.49
C TRP A 144 -0.37 4.93 -1.15
N ALA A 145 -0.93 6.11 -0.93
CA ALA A 145 -2.35 6.25 -0.60
C ALA A 145 -3.24 5.66 -1.70
N MET A 146 -2.95 5.95 -2.96
CA MET A 146 -3.68 5.39 -4.10
C MET A 146 -3.58 3.87 -4.16
N THR A 147 -2.38 3.30 -4.00
CA THR A 147 -2.17 1.85 -3.99
C THR A 147 -2.94 1.16 -2.88
N VAL A 148 -2.96 1.72 -1.66
CA VAL A 148 -3.74 1.17 -0.55
C VAL A 148 -5.23 1.18 -0.87
N LEU A 149 -5.77 2.29 -1.40
CA LEU A 149 -7.19 2.37 -1.77
C LEU A 149 -7.57 1.37 -2.87
N GLU A 150 -6.73 1.21 -3.90
CA GLU A 150 -6.95 0.23 -4.97
C GLU A 150 -6.98 -1.21 -4.44
N ARG A 151 -6.05 -1.57 -3.55
CA ARG A 151 -6.03 -2.90 -2.91
C ARG A 151 -7.30 -3.15 -2.10
N VAL A 152 -7.76 -2.16 -1.35
CA VAL A 152 -9.00 -2.27 -0.57
C VAL A 152 -10.22 -2.45 -1.47
N ILE A 153 -10.31 -1.71 -2.57
CA ILE A 153 -11.40 -1.85 -3.55
C ILE A 153 -11.38 -3.23 -4.20
N THR A 154 -10.20 -3.71 -4.60
CA THR A 154 -10.05 -5.05 -5.19
C THR A 154 -10.53 -6.12 -4.19
N ARG A 155 -10.04 -6.07 -2.94
CA ARG A 155 -10.47 -7.01 -1.90
C ARG A 155 -11.98 -6.95 -1.63
N LEU A 156 -12.55 -5.74 -1.58
CA LEU A 156 -13.99 -5.56 -1.39
C LEU A 156 -14.82 -6.16 -2.54
N ARG A 157 -14.32 -6.04 -3.77
CA ARG A 157 -14.91 -6.64 -4.97
C ARG A 157 -14.85 -8.16 -4.89
N ASP A 158 -13.71 -8.72 -4.52
CA ASP A 158 -13.50 -10.16 -4.41
C ASP A 158 -14.40 -10.78 -3.33
N GLU A 159 -14.54 -10.14 -2.15
CA GLU A 159 -15.45 -10.57 -1.09
C GLU A 159 -16.92 -10.61 -1.59
N ASN A 160 -17.36 -9.56 -2.32
CA ASN A 160 -18.72 -9.51 -2.85
C ASN A 160 -18.93 -10.49 -4.01
N SER A 161 -17.90 -10.80 -4.79
CA SER A 161 -17.95 -11.82 -5.84
C SER A 161 -18.10 -13.22 -5.26
N ALA A 162 -17.34 -13.53 -4.23
CA ALA A 162 -17.43 -14.80 -3.51
C ALA A 162 -18.82 -15.01 -2.87
N ASP A 163 -19.43 -13.91 -2.39
CA ASP A 163 -20.80 -13.93 -1.85
C ASP A 163 -21.92 -13.97 -2.92
N GLY A 164 -21.59 -13.98 -4.20
CA GLY A 164 -22.57 -13.95 -5.30
C GLY A 164 -23.29 -12.60 -5.47
N LYS A 165 -22.74 -11.51 -4.90
CA LYS A 165 -23.36 -10.16 -4.89
C LYS A 165 -22.82 -9.23 -5.98
N VAL A 166 -22.29 -9.76 -7.09
CA VAL A 166 -21.60 -8.99 -8.13
C VAL A 166 -22.44 -7.82 -8.66
N ALA A 167 -23.72 -8.08 -9.00
CA ALA A 167 -24.61 -7.06 -9.55
C ALA A 167 -24.92 -5.94 -8.54
N VAL A 168 -25.17 -6.29 -7.28
CA VAL A 168 -25.42 -5.34 -6.20
C VAL A 168 -24.16 -4.53 -5.91
N TYR A 169 -23.00 -5.18 -5.86
CA TYR A 169 -21.71 -4.54 -5.66
C TYR A 169 -21.44 -3.49 -6.74
N ALA A 170 -21.58 -3.86 -8.04
CA ALA A 170 -21.33 -2.96 -9.16
C ALA A 170 -22.14 -1.65 -9.11
N GLN A 171 -23.40 -1.73 -8.65
CA GLN A 171 -24.21 -0.52 -8.42
C GLN A 171 -23.79 0.23 -7.17
N CYS A 172 -23.48 -0.46 -6.07
CA CYS A 172 -23.10 0.16 -4.80
C CYS A 172 -21.71 0.80 -4.85
N GLU A 173 -20.74 0.24 -5.60
CA GLU A 173 -19.38 0.77 -5.78
C GLU A 173 -19.40 2.20 -6.32
N ARG A 174 -20.34 2.52 -7.21
CA ARG A 174 -20.51 3.87 -7.76
C ARG A 174 -20.76 4.93 -6.66
N PHE A 175 -21.43 4.55 -5.58
CA PHE A 175 -21.67 5.42 -4.43
C PHE A 175 -20.47 5.56 -3.49
N LEU A 176 -19.42 4.73 -3.64
CA LEU A 176 -18.12 4.92 -2.97
C LEU A 176 -17.27 5.95 -3.71
N MET A 177 -17.28 5.89 -5.05
CA MET A 177 -16.37 6.65 -5.91
C MET A 177 -16.91 8.05 -6.24
N MET A 178 -18.23 8.22 -6.29
CA MET A 178 -18.86 9.46 -6.70
C MET A 178 -19.48 10.20 -5.50
N GLY A 179 -19.54 11.53 -5.59
CA GLY A 179 -20.21 12.37 -4.60
C GLY A 179 -21.69 12.01 -4.46
N LYS A 180 -22.29 12.40 -3.35
CA LYS A 180 -23.67 12.02 -2.97
C LYS A 180 -24.74 12.38 -4.02
N ASP A 181 -24.48 13.37 -4.87
CA ASP A 181 -25.45 13.94 -5.81
C ASP A 181 -25.30 13.40 -7.24
N ALA A 182 -24.30 12.57 -7.50
CA ALA A 182 -24.00 12.11 -8.87
C ALA A 182 -24.86 10.92 -9.35
N ILE A 183 -25.54 10.21 -8.44
CA ILE A 183 -26.30 8.98 -8.76
C ILE A 183 -27.64 8.99 -8.02
N SER A 184 -28.74 8.75 -8.76
CA SER A 184 -30.07 8.55 -8.16
C SER A 184 -30.16 7.15 -7.55
N TYR A 185 -30.45 7.11 -6.24
CA TYR A 185 -30.74 5.84 -5.54
C TYR A 185 -31.92 5.10 -6.18
N GLY A 186 -32.98 5.83 -6.56
CA GLY A 186 -34.15 5.22 -7.20
C GLY A 186 -33.84 4.52 -8.51
N GLN A 187 -33.03 5.14 -9.39
CA GLN A 187 -32.62 4.52 -10.66
C GLN A 187 -31.76 3.28 -10.44
N ALA A 188 -30.78 3.35 -9.52
CA ALA A 188 -29.94 2.22 -9.20
C ALA A 188 -30.71 1.07 -8.53
N ALA A 189 -31.68 1.38 -7.67
CA ALA A 189 -32.57 0.41 -7.02
C ALA A 189 -33.46 -0.29 -8.05
N ALA A 190 -34.07 0.46 -8.97
CA ALA A 190 -34.89 -0.08 -10.06
C ALA A 190 -34.10 -1.05 -10.95
N ALA A 191 -32.83 -0.73 -11.30
CA ALA A 191 -31.96 -1.60 -12.07
C ALA A 191 -31.66 -2.95 -11.38
N LEU A 192 -31.71 -2.98 -10.05
CA LEU A 192 -31.50 -4.19 -9.24
C LEU A 192 -32.81 -4.87 -8.80
N GLN A 193 -33.95 -4.35 -9.20
CA GLN A 193 -35.28 -4.81 -8.72
C GLN A 193 -35.39 -4.78 -7.19
N MET A 194 -34.80 -3.79 -6.57
CA MET A 194 -34.79 -3.58 -5.11
C MET A 194 -35.57 -2.33 -4.73
N SER A 195 -35.98 -2.23 -3.46
CA SER A 195 -36.48 -0.95 -2.94
C SER A 195 -35.33 0.04 -2.69
N ASP A 196 -35.62 1.34 -2.78
CA ASP A 196 -34.68 2.43 -2.47
C ASP A 196 -34.07 2.26 -1.06
N GLY A 197 -34.90 1.90 -0.08
CA GLY A 197 -34.45 1.62 1.30
C GLY A 197 -33.46 0.45 1.37
N ALA A 198 -33.70 -0.65 0.64
CA ALA A 198 -32.82 -1.79 0.62
C ALA A 198 -31.45 -1.43 -0.01
N LEU A 199 -31.43 -0.64 -1.10
CA LEU A 199 -30.20 -0.17 -1.71
C LEU A 199 -29.41 0.75 -0.76
N ARG A 200 -30.06 1.67 -0.06
CA ARG A 200 -29.40 2.53 0.95
C ARG A 200 -28.71 1.72 2.04
N VAL A 201 -29.38 0.67 2.53
CA VAL A 201 -28.79 -0.25 3.50
C VAL A 201 -27.57 -0.99 2.91
N ALA A 202 -27.66 -1.45 1.65
CA ALA A 202 -26.56 -2.12 0.98
C ALA A 202 -25.33 -1.18 0.83
N VAL A 203 -25.55 0.06 0.36
CA VAL A 203 -24.49 1.08 0.26
C VAL A 203 -23.89 1.40 1.63
N HIS A 204 -24.72 1.53 2.67
CA HIS A 204 -24.21 1.77 4.03
C HIS A 204 -23.33 0.63 4.53
N ARG A 205 -23.73 -0.64 4.32
CA ARG A 205 -22.94 -1.83 4.67
C ARG A 205 -21.64 -1.86 3.89
N LEU A 206 -21.67 -1.57 2.59
CA LEU A 206 -20.49 -1.52 1.74
C LEU A 206 -19.49 -0.45 2.22
N ARG A 207 -19.96 0.76 2.53
CA ARG A 207 -19.13 1.85 3.10
C ARG A 207 -18.51 1.47 4.45
N ARG A 208 -19.25 0.76 5.27
CA ARG A 208 -18.75 0.26 6.56
C ARG A 208 -17.64 -0.76 6.31
N ARG A 209 -17.89 -1.77 5.44
CA ARG A 209 -16.88 -2.80 5.14
C ARG A 209 -15.63 -2.20 4.50
N TYR A 210 -15.78 -1.25 3.59
CA TYR A 210 -14.67 -0.51 3.00
C TYR A 210 -13.77 0.15 4.07
N ARG A 211 -14.35 0.81 5.07
CA ARG A 211 -13.57 1.43 6.14
C ARG A 211 -12.88 0.40 7.04
N GLU A 212 -13.52 -0.73 7.30
CA GLU A 212 -12.93 -1.84 8.04
C GLU A 212 -11.71 -2.39 7.29
N LEU A 213 -11.85 -2.68 6.00
CA LEU A 213 -10.76 -3.18 5.15
C LEU A 213 -9.60 -2.17 5.03
N LEU A 214 -9.91 -0.89 4.90
CA LEU A 214 -8.90 0.16 4.84
C LEU A 214 -8.10 0.22 6.15
N ARG A 215 -8.78 0.15 7.29
CA ARG A 215 -8.12 0.10 8.59
C ARG A 215 -7.28 -1.16 8.77
N GLU A 216 -7.80 -2.32 8.36
CA GLU A 216 -7.05 -3.58 8.37
C GLU A 216 -5.77 -3.47 7.55
N GLU A 217 -5.85 -3.02 6.30
CA GLU A 217 -4.70 -2.92 5.40
C GLU A 217 -3.62 -1.97 5.93
N ILE A 218 -4.03 -0.80 6.44
CA ILE A 218 -3.12 0.16 7.07
C ILE A 218 -2.46 -0.44 8.31
N SER A 219 -3.23 -1.08 9.18
CA SER A 219 -2.72 -1.68 10.42
C SER A 219 -1.61 -2.70 10.15
N GLN A 220 -1.67 -3.44 9.04
CA GLN A 220 -0.63 -4.41 8.67
C GLN A 220 0.74 -3.79 8.42
N THR A 221 0.80 -2.49 8.18
CA THR A 221 2.03 -1.73 7.89
C THR A 221 2.61 -1.00 9.11
N LEU A 222 1.97 -1.18 10.27
CA LEU A 222 2.33 -0.50 11.51
C LEU A 222 2.90 -1.50 12.53
N SER A 223 3.88 -1.06 13.30
CA SER A 223 4.36 -1.80 14.46
C SER A 223 3.38 -1.74 15.64
N ASP A 224 2.63 -0.64 15.74
CA ASP A 224 1.56 -0.44 16.71
C ASP A 224 0.23 -0.19 15.98
N PRO A 225 -0.74 -1.13 16.02
CA PRO A 225 -2.05 -0.97 15.41
C PRO A 225 -2.86 0.21 15.96
N ALA A 226 -2.54 0.73 17.15
CA ALA A 226 -3.19 1.91 17.71
C ALA A 226 -2.96 3.17 16.86
N LEU A 227 -1.89 3.20 16.07
CA LEU A 227 -1.57 4.29 15.15
C LEU A 227 -2.39 4.28 13.85
N ALA A 228 -3.29 3.30 13.66
CA ALA A 228 -4.04 3.15 12.41
C ALA A 228 -4.90 4.38 12.06
N ASP A 229 -5.51 5.03 13.04
CA ASP A 229 -6.35 6.21 12.78
C ASP A 229 -5.50 7.43 12.37
N GLU A 230 -4.33 7.60 12.96
CA GLU A 230 -3.36 8.63 12.55
C GLU A 230 -2.87 8.38 11.12
N GLU A 231 -2.53 7.13 10.78
CA GLU A 231 -2.06 6.78 9.44
C GLU A 231 -3.18 6.89 8.39
N MET A 232 -4.43 6.61 8.75
CA MET A 232 -5.58 6.90 7.89
C MET A 232 -5.73 8.40 7.61
N GLN A 233 -5.52 9.27 8.60
CA GLN A 233 -5.52 10.72 8.39
C GLN A 233 -4.39 11.16 7.46
N ALA A 234 -3.19 10.58 7.62
CA ALA A 234 -2.06 10.82 6.73
C ALA A 234 -2.36 10.40 5.29
N LEU A 235 -3.02 9.24 5.09
CA LEU A 235 -3.46 8.76 3.78
C LEU A 235 -4.39 9.77 3.11
N PHE A 236 -5.43 10.23 3.79
CA PHE A 236 -6.34 11.21 3.20
C PHE A 236 -5.69 12.58 2.97
N SER A 237 -4.69 12.95 3.77
CA SER A 237 -3.93 14.17 3.57
C SER A 237 -3.02 14.10 2.34
N ALA A 238 -2.47 12.93 2.03
CA ALA A 238 -1.63 12.70 0.86
C ALA A 238 -2.39 12.78 -0.48
N LEU A 239 -3.73 12.69 -0.45
CA LEU A 239 -4.60 12.77 -1.63
C LEU A 239 -5.08 14.19 -1.96
N ARG A 240 -4.83 15.14 -1.07
CA ARG A 240 -5.19 16.56 -1.24
C ARG A 240 -4.09 17.33 -1.94
#